data_691715ed88de7edd8ced7bfa301d3b20
#
_entry.id   691715ed88de7edd8ced7bfa301d3b20
#
_cell.length_a   1.000
_cell.length_b   1.000
_cell.length_c   1.000
_cell.angle_alpha   90.00
_cell.angle_beta   90.00
_cell.angle_gamma   90.00
#
_symmetry.space_group_name_H-M   'P 1'
#
loop_
_entity.id
_entity.type
_entity.pdbx_description
1 polymer ?
#
loop_
_entity_poly.entity_id
_entity_poly.type
_entity_poly.pdbx_seq_one_letter_code
_entity_poly.pdbx_strand_id
1 'polypeptide(L)'
;MSFKELGLSELILQSLEELDHLKPSEIQEQAIPIILAGKNIMAAAQTGTGKTGSFVLPILEMLHEHPTPYAKNAHALILTPTRELAAQVRENVHKYGKFTNIKSTAVFGGAKIFPQKSKLKKGVDILVATPGRLLDLVNQKAVKLDRVKILVLDEADHMLDMGFIHDIKKIIAMTPPIRQNLLFSATFSPEIKKLAQSLGEDLIEISAQSPNTTVSKIKQMVYHVDKNKKNDLLAHMIKEEQWDQALVFSRTKHGCEKIADYLNTAGIETGTIHGDKTQGARTKALREFKGKLVRVLVATDVAARGIDISNLPFVVNFDMPTYPNDYIHRIGRTGRAGQEGTAISFMSSDEHKFLRGIEGLLKIKIDQTSHEAFKSNEKPSTGGRGNPRSRGPRGGKPSFSRNRRSSDSKPGNSFSKPGGGSARPSNSSGKPNTSGSGRPSYGGKPKTGAAGRPERSRSGKPNISRDGKPSSGGRPNASGSGKPSYGGKPKTGAAGRPSSGKPKSAGNSANKPFNKNKGSKPKTSWKKN
;
A
#
# COMPACT_ATOMS: atom_id res chain seq x y z
N MET A 1 -20.21 -20.83 -13.84
CA MET A 1 -21.27 -20.19 -13.02
C MET A 1 -21.48 -18.76 -13.46
N SER A 2 -22.71 -18.22 -13.26
CA SER A 2 -23.01 -16.80 -13.43
C SER A 2 -23.05 -16.11 -12.05
N PHE A 3 -22.96 -14.79 -12.01
CA PHE A 3 -23.10 -14.05 -10.74
C PHE A 3 -24.48 -14.24 -10.09
N LYS A 4 -25.51 -14.49 -10.86
CA LYS A 4 -26.86 -14.79 -10.35
C LYS A 4 -26.90 -16.12 -9.60
N GLU A 5 -26.22 -17.13 -10.11
CA GLU A 5 -26.10 -18.44 -9.46
C GLU A 5 -25.28 -18.39 -8.15
N LEU A 6 -24.47 -17.34 -7.97
CA LEU A 6 -23.71 -17.10 -6.73
C LEU A 6 -24.55 -16.46 -5.61
N GLY A 7 -25.82 -16.14 -5.86
CA GLY A 7 -26.75 -15.60 -4.83
C GLY A 7 -26.68 -14.08 -4.68
N LEU A 8 -26.33 -13.34 -5.73
CA LEU A 8 -26.34 -11.86 -5.73
C LEU A 8 -27.67 -11.32 -6.22
N SER A 9 -28.18 -10.25 -5.58
CA SER A 9 -29.43 -9.57 -5.92
C SER A 9 -29.35 -8.81 -7.23
N GLU A 10 -30.53 -8.54 -7.83
CA GLU A 10 -30.67 -7.83 -9.11
C GLU A 10 -29.99 -6.44 -9.09
N LEU A 11 -29.97 -5.72 -7.94
CA LEU A 11 -29.31 -4.42 -7.84
C LEU A 11 -27.79 -4.50 -8.01
N ILE A 12 -27.18 -5.58 -7.49
CA ILE A 12 -25.75 -5.81 -7.65
C ILE A 12 -25.46 -6.33 -9.06
N LEU A 13 -26.30 -7.23 -9.59
CA LEU A 13 -26.19 -7.73 -10.97
C LEU A 13 -26.26 -6.59 -11.98
N GLN A 14 -27.18 -5.63 -11.81
CA GLN A 14 -27.26 -4.45 -12.66
C GLN A 14 -25.97 -3.61 -12.61
N SER A 15 -25.35 -3.47 -11.44
CA SER A 15 -24.05 -2.78 -11.32
C SER A 15 -22.92 -3.50 -12.05
N LEU A 16 -22.93 -4.84 -12.01
CA LEU A 16 -21.93 -5.67 -12.70
C LEU A 16 -22.09 -5.62 -14.22
N GLU A 17 -23.35 -5.61 -14.72
CA GLU A 17 -23.65 -5.50 -16.13
C GLU A 17 -23.19 -4.14 -16.69
N GLU A 18 -23.46 -3.01 -16.00
CA GLU A 18 -22.93 -1.69 -16.40
C GLU A 18 -21.41 -1.62 -16.44
N LEU A 19 -20.71 -2.46 -15.66
CA LEU A 19 -19.26 -2.52 -15.62
C LEU A 19 -18.67 -3.55 -16.60
N ASP A 20 -19.52 -4.18 -17.43
CA ASP A 20 -19.14 -5.26 -18.35
C ASP A 20 -18.49 -6.46 -17.63
N HIS A 21 -18.88 -6.69 -16.37
CA HIS A 21 -18.47 -7.83 -15.58
C HIS A 21 -19.49 -8.97 -15.75
N LEU A 22 -19.38 -9.70 -16.83
CA LEU A 22 -20.40 -10.70 -17.23
C LEU A 22 -20.20 -12.06 -16.55
N LYS A 23 -18.98 -12.42 -16.20
CA LYS A 23 -18.64 -13.71 -15.61
C LYS A 23 -17.79 -13.56 -14.35
N PRO A 24 -18.07 -14.35 -13.31
CA PRO A 24 -17.21 -14.37 -12.13
C PRO A 24 -15.85 -14.97 -12.45
N SER A 25 -14.83 -14.53 -11.75
CA SER A 25 -13.52 -15.17 -11.78
C SER A 25 -13.49 -16.36 -10.82
N GLU A 26 -12.50 -17.24 -10.98
CA GLU A 26 -12.36 -18.47 -10.17
C GLU A 26 -12.40 -18.18 -8.65
N ILE A 27 -11.70 -17.14 -8.18
CA ILE A 27 -11.73 -16.75 -6.77
C ILE A 27 -13.11 -16.23 -6.32
N GLN A 28 -13.87 -15.60 -7.23
CA GLN A 28 -15.22 -15.12 -6.95
C GLN A 28 -16.21 -16.28 -6.86
N GLU A 29 -16.11 -17.25 -7.76
CA GLU A 29 -16.93 -18.47 -7.75
C GLU A 29 -16.76 -19.26 -6.46
N GLN A 30 -15.53 -19.36 -5.96
CA GLN A 30 -15.23 -20.08 -4.72
C GLN A 30 -15.59 -19.28 -3.46
N ALA A 31 -15.27 -17.98 -3.41
CA ALA A 31 -15.36 -17.20 -2.19
C ALA A 31 -16.76 -16.64 -1.92
N ILE A 32 -17.49 -16.16 -2.95
CA ILE A 32 -18.77 -15.47 -2.75
C ILE A 32 -19.80 -16.36 -2.01
N PRO A 33 -20.05 -17.60 -2.40
CA PRO A 33 -21.04 -18.45 -1.72
C PRO A 33 -20.67 -18.72 -0.25
N ILE A 34 -19.36 -18.93 0.00
CA ILE A 34 -18.87 -19.21 1.36
C ILE A 34 -19.03 -17.98 2.26
N ILE A 35 -18.77 -16.78 1.71
CA ILE A 35 -18.91 -15.52 2.45
C ILE A 35 -20.39 -15.23 2.73
N LEU A 36 -21.28 -15.43 1.76
CA LEU A 36 -22.74 -15.27 1.95
C LEU A 36 -23.29 -16.24 2.99
N ALA A 37 -22.72 -17.45 3.08
CA ALA A 37 -23.04 -18.42 4.16
C ALA A 37 -22.50 -18.02 5.55
N GLY A 38 -21.90 -16.83 5.70
CA GLY A 38 -21.39 -16.31 6.97
C GLY A 38 -20.09 -16.97 7.46
N LYS A 39 -19.38 -17.73 6.62
CA LYS A 39 -18.16 -18.46 7.00
C LYS A 39 -16.93 -17.58 6.94
N ASN A 40 -15.94 -17.87 7.78
CA ASN A 40 -14.63 -17.26 7.74
C ASN A 40 -13.79 -17.85 6.62
N ILE A 41 -13.01 -17.02 5.92
CA ILE A 41 -12.15 -17.51 4.85
C ILE A 41 -10.71 -16.98 4.96
N MET A 42 -9.77 -17.79 4.47
CA MET A 42 -8.42 -17.38 4.14
C MET A 42 -8.16 -17.70 2.67
N ALA A 43 -8.09 -16.67 1.84
CA ALA A 43 -8.01 -16.79 0.39
C ALA A 43 -6.64 -16.39 -0.14
N ALA A 44 -5.98 -17.30 -0.88
CA ALA A 44 -4.78 -17.01 -1.64
C ALA A 44 -5.13 -16.70 -3.08
N ALA A 45 -4.88 -15.47 -3.50
CA ALA A 45 -5.04 -15.06 -4.88
C ALA A 45 -4.14 -13.87 -5.20
N GLN A 46 -3.62 -13.82 -6.43
CA GLN A 46 -2.78 -12.71 -6.89
C GLN A 46 -3.58 -11.44 -7.12
N THR A 47 -2.92 -10.28 -7.15
CA THR A 47 -3.57 -9.03 -7.56
C THR A 47 -4.07 -9.13 -9.01
N GLY A 48 -5.27 -8.64 -9.29
CA GLY A 48 -5.88 -8.69 -10.64
C GLY A 48 -6.67 -9.96 -10.96
N THR A 49 -6.82 -10.89 -10.02
CA THR A 49 -7.65 -12.10 -10.18
C THR A 49 -9.12 -11.90 -9.79
N GLY A 50 -9.52 -10.67 -9.44
CA GLY A 50 -10.89 -10.40 -8.99
C GLY A 50 -11.10 -10.42 -7.48
N LYS A 51 -10.03 -10.51 -6.65
CA LYS A 51 -10.12 -10.53 -5.17
C LYS A 51 -11.05 -9.48 -4.58
N THR A 52 -10.95 -8.23 -5.04
CA THR A 52 -11.79 -7.14 -4.50
C THR A 52 -13.27 -7.43 -4.70
N GLY A 53 -13.65 -7.94 -5.86
CA GLY A 53 -15.03 -8.36 -6.11
C GLY A 53 -15.47 -9.53 -5.22
N SER A 54 -14.56 -10.49 -4.94
CA SER A 54 -14.91 -11.67 -4.17
C SER A 54 -15.32 -11.38 -2.71
N PHE A 55 -14.90 -10.25 -2.14
CA PHE A 55 -15.39 -9.83 -0.81
C PHE A 55 -16.33 -8.63 -0.85
N VAL A 56 -16.18 -7.69 -1.79
CA VAL A 56 -17.06 -6.52 -1.84
C VAL A 56 -18.48 -6.90 -2.23
N LEU A 57 -18.66 -7.77 -3.24
CA LEU A 57 -19.99 -8.17 -3.71
C LEU A 57 -20.83 -8.83 -2.60
N PRO A 58 -20.36 -9.88 -1.92
CA PRO A 58 -21.14 -10.47 -0.84
C PRO A 58 -21.32 -9.55 0.37
N ILE A 59 -20.38 -8.66 0.68
CA ILE A 59 -20.55 -7.66 1.74
C ILE A 59 -21.69 -6.68 1.39
N LEU A 60 -21.75 -6.23 0.15
CA LEU A 60 -22.84 -5.37 -0.32
C LEU A 60 -24.20 -6.08 -0.22
N GLU A 61 -24.26 -7.35 -0.64
CA GLU A 61 -25.47 -8.18 -0.54
C GLU A 61 -25.94 -8.29 0.90
N MET A 62 -25.09 -8.77 1.80
CA MET A 62 -25.41 -8.97 3.22
C MET A 62 -25.84 -7.66 3.92
N LEU A 63 -25.27 -6.52 3.55
CA LEU A 63 -25.65 -5.22 4.11
C LEU A 63 -26.92 -4.65 3.47
N HIS A 64 -27.22 -5.03 2.23
CA HIS A 64 -28.45 -4.65 1.54
C HIS A 64 -29.66 -5.41 2.08
N GLU A 65 -29.55 -6.73 2.25
CA GLU A 65 -30.61 -7.58 2.83
C GLU A 65 -30.92 -7.23 4.29
N HIS A 66 -29.90 -6.79 5.04
CA HIS A 66 -30.03 -6.47 6.45
C HIS A 66 -29.67 -5.02 6.76
N PRO A 67 -30.45 -4.02 6.25
CA PRO A 67 -30.17 -2.62 6.50
C PRO A 67 -30.23 -2.34 8.01
N THR A 68 -29.17 -1.76 8.53
CA THR A 68 -29.10 -1.42 9.95
C THR A 68 -29.62 -0.01 10.19
N PRO A 69 -30.56 0.21 11.12
CA PRO A 69 -31.16 1.51 11.36
C PRO A 69 -30.20 2.57 11.93
N TYR A 70 -29.00 2.17 12.32
CA TYR A 70 -28.01 3.05 12.95
C TYR A 70 -26.75 3.23 12.12
N ALA A 71 -26.89 3.92 10.99
CA ALA A 71 -25.83 4.18 9.99
C ALA A 71 -24.67 5.10 10.47
N LYS A 72 -24.41 5.20 11.78
CA LYS A 72 -23.29 6.03 12.26
C LYS A 72 -21.99 5.25 12.46
N ASN A 73 -22.06 3.91 12.56
CA ASN A 73 -20.91 3.05 12.81
C ASN A 73 -20.77 2.04 11.66
N ALA A 74 -19.54 1.81 11.21
CA ALA A 74 -19.27 0.84 10.17
C ALA A 74 -19.63 -0.59 10.61
N HIS A 75 -20.29 -1.33 9.73
CA HIS A 75 -20.63 -2.74 9.90
C HIS A 75 -19.61 -3.65 9.21
N ALA A 76 -19.00 -3.16 8.12
CA ALA A 76 -17.86 -3.81 7.49
C ALA A 76 -16.61 -2.92 7.59
N LEU A 77 -15.51 -3.51 8.03
CA LEU A 77 -14.19 -2.89 8.08
C LEU A 77 -13.25 -3.63 7.16
N ILE A 78 -12.67 -2.90 6.18
CA ILE A 78 -11.70 -3.44 5.24
C ILE A 78 -10.35 -2.76 5.51
N LEU A 79 -9.36 -3.53 5.95
CA LEU A 79 -7.99 -3.07 6.15
C LEU A 79 -7.16 -3.33 4.91
N THR A 80 -6.39 -2.32 4.49
CA THR A 80 -5.50 -2.39 3.34
C THR A 80 -4.13 -1.80 3.67
N PRO A 81 -3.02 -2.29 3.08
CA PRO A 81 -1.68 -1.79 3.40
C PRO A 81 -1.43 -0.37 2.93
N THR A 82 -2.00 0.03 1.79
CA THR A 82 -1.67 1.28 1.12
C THR A 82 -2.87 2.20 0.95
N ARG A 83 -2.57 3.50 0.78
CA ARG A 83 -3.58 4.55 0.57
C ARG A 83 -4.30 4.37 -0.77
N GLU A 84 -3.54 3.96 -1.76
CA GLU A 84 -4.00 3.74 -3.12
C GLU A 84 -4.98 2.59 -3.15
N LEU A 85 -4.64 1.46 -2.52
CA LEU A 85 -5.54 0.31 -2.42
C LEU A 85 -6.81 0.65 -1.62
N ALA A 86 -6.67 1.40 -0.51
CA ALA A 86 -7.85 1.88 0.22
C ALA A 86 -8.80 2.72 -0.64
N ALA A 87 -8.24 3.60 -1.47
CA ALA A 87 -9.04 4.42 -2.38
C ALA A 87 -9.71 3.57 -3.47
N GLN A 88 -8.99 2.59 -4.04
CA GLN A 88 -9.50 1.68 -5.07
C GLN A 88 -10.59 0.76 -4.55
N VAL A 89 -10.37 0.11 -3.40
CA VAL A 89 -11.38 -0.75 -2.76
C VAL A 89 -12.64 0.07 -2.49
N ARG A 90 -12.52 1.29 -1.96
CA ARG A 90 -13.67 2.18 -1.76
C ARG A 90 -14.37 2.56 -3.09
N GLU A 91 -13.60 2.77 -4.15
CA GLU A 91 -14.16 3.05 -5.48
C GLU A 91 -14.93 1.84 -6.01
N ASN A 92 -14.39 0.63 -5.86
CA ASN A 92 -15.07 -0.61 -6.23
C ASN A 92 -16.35 -0.83 -5.41
N VAL A 93 -16.32 -0.59 -4.09
CA VAL A 93 -17.53 -0.60 -3.26
C VAL A 93 -18.59 0.36 -3.81
N HIS A 94 -18.19 1.55 -4.25
CA HIS A 94 -19.11 2.52 -4.82
C HIS A 94 -19.66 2.11 -6.18
N LYS A 95 -18.83 1.52 -7.04
CA LYS A 95 -19.23 1.05 -8.37
C LYS A 95 -20.19 -0.13 -8.28
N TYR A 96 -19.81 -1.17 -7.50
CA TYR A 96 -20.65 -2.37 -7.33
C TYR A 96 -21.93 -2.11 -6.53
N GLY A 97 -21.88 -1.17 -5.57
CA GLY A 97 -23.03 -0.77 -4.78
C GLY A 97 -23.82 0.44 -5.36
N LYS A 98 -23.67 0.73 -6.66
CA LYS A 98 -24.24 1.94 -7.30
C LYS A 98 -25.75 2.06 -7.10
N PHE A 99 -26.48 0.98 -7.18
CA PHE A 99 -27.93 0.93 -7.03
C PHE A 99 -28.39 0.61 -5.60
N THR A 100 -27.45 0.49 -4.66
CA THR A 100 -27.74 0.31 -3.24
C THR A 100 -27.65 1.63 -2.47
N ASN A 101 -28.25 1.68 -1.28
CA ASN A 101 -28.16 2.85 -0.39
C ASN A 101 -26.94 2.79 0.54
N ILE A 102 -25.97 1.90 0.30
CA ILE A 102 -24.82 1.62 1.17
C ILE A 102 -23.80 2.76 1.08
N LYS A 103 -23.43 3.30 2.23
CA LYS A 103 -22.45 4.38 2.34
C LYS A 103 -21.07 3.84 2.65
N SER A 104 -20.08 4.23 1.85
CA SER A 104 -18.70 3.84 2.06
C SER A 104 -17.76 5.03 2.15
N THR A 105 -16.69 4.90 2.93
CA THR A 105 -15.60 5.87 2.93
C THR A 105 -14.26 5.20 3.13
N ALA A 106 -13.19 5.85 2.60
CA ALA A 106 -11.82 5.43 2.84
C ALA A 106 -11.11 6.43 3.76
N VAL A 107 -10.31 5.89 4.71
CA VAL A 107 -9.47 6.67 5.62
C VAL A 107 -8.02 6.18 5.57
N PHE A 108 -7.08 7.08 5.32
CA PHE A 108 -5.66 6.74 5.18
C PHE A 108 -4.76 7.92 5.54
N GLY A 109 -3.52 7.62 5.91
CA GLY A 109 -2.50 8.60 6.26
C GLY A 109 -2.09 9.50 5.09
N GLY A 110 -1.39 10.62 5.37
CA GLY A 110 -0.87 11.54 4.35
C GLY A 110 -1.92 12.36 3.61
N ALA A 111 -3.20 12.25 3.97
CA ALA A 111 -4.28 13.13 3.54
C ALA A 111 -4.82 13.92 4.74
N LYS A 112 -5.46 15.07 4.48
CA LYS A 112 -6.05 15.93 5.51
C LYS A 112 -7.07 15.14 6.34
N ILE A 113 -6.96 15.21 7.69
CA ILE A 113 -7.80 14.42 8.61
C ILE A 113 -9.23 14.96 8.70
N PHE A 114 -9.42 16.27 8.65
CA PHE A 114 -10.74 16.92 8.83
C PHE A 114 -11.79 16.46 7.81
N PRO A 115 -11.50 16.35 6.49
CA PRO A 115 -12.46 15.80 5.54
C PRO A 115 -12.84 14.36 5.84
N GLN A 116 -11.90 13.54 6.36
CA GLN A 116 -12.17 12.16 6.73
C GLN A 116 -13.09 12.08 7.95
N LYS A 117 -12.83 12.88 8.99
CA LYS A 117 -13.73 13.01 10.15
C LYS A 117 -15.13 13.50 9.75
N SER A 118 -15.22 14.46 8.84
CA SER A 118 -16.51 14.96 8.36
C SER A 118 -17.34 13.89 7.66
N LYS A 119 -16.68 13.02 6.85
CA LYS A 119 -17.35 11.89 6.21
C LYS A 119 -17.83 10.85 7.24
N LEU A 120 -16.99 10.50 8.21
CA LEU A 120 -17.34 9.56 9.28
C LEU A 120 -18.53 10.05 10.12
N LYS A 121 -18.62 11.34 10.42
CA LYS A 121 -19.75 11.94 11.14
C LYS A 121 -21.09 11.78 10.43
N LYS A 122 -21.10 11.67 9.09
CA LYS A 122 -22.30 11.45 8.28
C LYS A 122 -22.82 10.01 8.35
N GLY A 123 -22.02 9.11 8.97
CA GLY A 123 -22.28 7.68 9.01
C GLY A 123 -21.74 6.96 7.78
N VAL A 124 -21.29 5.72 7.99
CA VAL A 124 -20.77 4.84 6.94
C VAL A 124 -21.10 3.39 7.31
N ASP A 125 -21.46 2.60 6.31
CA ASP A 125 -21.74 1.17 6.45
C ASP A 125 -20.47 0.36 6.23
N ILE A 126 -19.64 0.77 5.23
CA ILE A 126 -18.37 0.13 4.89
C ILE A 126 -17.23 1.14 5.08
N LEU A 127 -16.30 0.82 5.96
CA LEU A 127 -15.09 1.60 6.22
C LEU A 127 -13.87 0.90 5.65
N VAL A 128 -13.22 1.51 4.67
CA VAL A 128 -11.93 1.06 4.15
C VAL A 128 -10.82 1.87 4.81
N ALA A 129 -9.78 1.21 5.33
CA ALA A 129 -8.79 1.92 6.13
C ALA A 129 -7.36 1.38 5.97
N THR A 130 -6.37 2.27 6.06
CA THR A 130 -5.01 1.86 6.42
C THR A 130 -4.85 1.83 7.94
N PRO A 131 -4.14 0.82 8.52
CA PRO A 131 -4.13 0.58 9.96
C PRO A 131 -3.80 1.80 10.82
N GLY A 132 -2.68 2.48 10.55
CA GLY A 132 -2.23 3.61 11.36
C GLY A 132 -3.22 4.78 11.41
N ARG A 133 -3.88 5.15 10.27
CA ARG A 133 -4.88 6.23 10.26
C ARG A 133 -6.17 5.81 10.95
N LEU A 134 -6.54 4.56 10.87
CA LEU A 134 -7.71 4.06 11.59
C LEU A 134 -7.51 4.20 13.10
N LEU A 135 -6.37 3.73 13.62
CA LEU A 135 -6.02 3.89 15.03
C LEU A 135 -5.99 5.36 15.48
N ASP A 136 -5.42 6.24 14.66
CA ASP A 136 -5.43 7.68 14.90
C ASP A 136 -6.86 8.24 15.03
N LEU A 137 -7.77 7.84 14.15
CA LEU A 137 -9.18 8.26 14.20
C LEU A 137 -9.96 7.66 15.37
N VAL A 138 -9.68 6.40 15.74
CA VAL A 138 -10.27 5.76 16.95
C VAL A 138 -9.79 6.47 18.22
N ASN A 139 -8.49 6.72 18.35
CA ASN A 139 -7.91 7.45 19.48
C ASN A 139 -8.51 8.86 19.62
N GLN A 140 -8.81 9.53 18.51
CA GLN A 140 -9.48 10.83 18.48
C GLN A 140 -11.02 10.71 18.61
N LYS A 141 -11.57 9.52 18.94
CA LYS A 141 -13.00 9.24 19.09
C LYS A 141 -13.85 9.66 17.88
N ALA A 142 -13.24 9.69 16.69
CA ALA A 142 -13.92 10.06 15.44
C ALA A 142 -14.66 8.89 14.79
N VAL A 143 -14.31 7.65 15.17
CA VAL A 143 -14.95 6.41 14.75
C VAL A 143 -14.90 5.40 15.89
N LYS A 144 -15.90 4.55 15.98
CA LYS A 144 -15.96 3.38 16.85
C LYS A 144 -16.04 2.12 16.00
N LEU A 145 -15.47 1.03 16.50
CA LEU A 145 -15.42 -0.25 15.80
C LEU A 145 -16.32 -1.32 16.45
N ASP A 146 -17.11 -0.94 17.45
CA ASP A 146 -17.96 -1.80 18.28
C ASP A 146 -19.16 -2.42 17.54
N ARG A 147 -19.39 -2.03 16.29
CA ARG A 147 -20.48 -2.54 15.44
C ARG A 147 -19.99 -3.31 14.21
N VAL A 148 -18.68 -3.53 14.09
CA VAL A 148 -18.10 -4.27 12.98
C VAL A 148 -18.55 -5.74 13.04
N LYS A 149 -19.31 -6.17 12.03
CA LYS A 149 -19.77 -7.54 11.84
C LYS A 149 -18.87 -8.33 10.87
N ILE A 150 -18.21 -7.62 9.95
CA ILE A 150 -17.34 -8.21 8.94
C ILE A 150 -16.00 -7.48 8.96
N LEU A 151 -14.92 -8.22 9.16
CA LEU A 151 -13.54 -7.73 9.08
C LEU A 151 -12.82 -8.36 7.89
N VAL A 152 -12.33 -7.52 6.99
CA VAL A 152 -11.52 -7.93 5.85
C VAL A 152 -10.08 -7.46 6.05
N LEU A 153 -9.12 -8.36 5.86
CA LEU A 153 -7.70 -8.04 5.72
C LEU A 153 -7.31 -8.28 4.26
N ASP A 154 -7.15 -7.22 3.47
CA ASP A 154 -6.76 -7.32 2.07
C ASP A 154 -5.26 -7.06 1.89
N GLU A 155 -4.58 -7.89 1.10
CA GLU A 155 -3.11 -7.94 0.99
C GLU A 155 -2.42 -8.06 2.36
N ALA A 156 -2.84 -9.08 3.14
CA ALA A 156 -2.37 -9.28 4.51
C ALA A 156 -0.85 -9.51 4.59
N ASP A 157 -0.26 -10.28 3.67
CA ASP A 157 1.20 -10.46 3.53
C ASP A 157 1.91 -9.11 3.43
N HIS A 158 1.36 -8.22 2.65
CA HIS A 158 1.89 -6.90 2.45
C HIS A 158 1.80 -6.03 3.71
N MET A 159 0.69 -6.13 4.45
CA MET A 159 0.58 -5.44 5.74
C MET A 159 1.63 -5.94 6.75
N LEU A 160 1.98 -7.24 6.72
CA LEU A 160 3.04 -7.80 7.56
C LEU A 160 4.42 -7.27 7.13
N ASP A 161 4.73 -7.28 5.83
CA ASP A 161 5.99 -6.72 5.30
C ASP A 161 6.20 -5.26 5.69
N MET A 162 5.13 -4.48 5.78
CA MET A 162 5.15 -3.08 6.23
C MET A 162 5.19 -2.91 7.75
N GLY A 163 5.18 -4.00 8.53
CA GLY A 163 5.26 -3.97 9.99
C GLY A 163 3.95 -3.63 10.70
N PHE A 164 2.80 -3.68 10.03
CA PHE A 164 1.50 -3.34 10.62
C PHE A 164 0.91 -4.41 11.53
N ILE A 165 1.62 -5.51 11.82
CA ILE A 165 1.09 -6.60 12.66
C ILE A 165 0.59 -6.13 14.02
N HIS A 166 1.32 -5.21 14.67
CA HIS A 166 0.91 -4.68 15.98
C HIS A 166 -0.34 -3.79 15.89
N ASP A 167 -0.46 -3.01 14.82
CA ASP A 167 -1.61 -2.15 14.59
C ASP A 167 -2.85 -2.97 14.24
N ILE A 168 -2.69 -4.01 13.42
CA ILE A 168 -3.77 -4.96 13.09
C ILE A 168 -4.28 -5.64 14.36
N LYS A 169 -3.41 -6.17 15.21
CA LYS A 169 -3.81 -6.80 16.49
C LYS A 169 -4.56 -5.83 17.40
N LYS A 170 -4.15 -4.56 17.49
CA LYS A 170 -4.88 -3.53 18.25
C LYS A 170 -6.27 -3.29 17.66
N ILE A 171 -6.40 -3.21 16.34
CA ILE A 171 -7.69 -3.02 15.65
C ILE A 171 -8.61 -4.22 15.91
N ILE A 172 -8.09 -5.43 15.76
CA ILE A 172 -8.84 -6.67 16.04
C ILE A 172 -9.41 -6.65 17.46
N ALA A 173 -8.60 -6.27 18.46
CA ALA A 173 -9.02 -6.18 19.86
C ALA A 173 -10.10 -5.11 20.12
N MET A 174 -10.28 -4.14 19.23
CA MET A 174 -11.30 -3.08 19.31
C MET A 174 -12.60 -3.43 18.57
N THR A 175 -12.62 -4.52 17.82
CA THR A 175 -13.81 -5.01 17.11
C THR A 175 -14.51 -6.09 17.93
N PRO A 176 -15.82 -6.34 17.73
CA PRO A 176 -16.53 -7.40 18.45
C PRO A 176 -15.87 -8.76 18.25
N PRO A 177 -15.87 -9.64 19.27
CA PRO A 177 -15.31 -10.99 19.14
C PRO A 177 -16.12 -11.86 18.17
N ILE A 178 -17.44 -11.68 18.13
CA ILE A 178 -18.32 -12.37 17.17
C ILE A 178 -18.43 -11.51 15.92
N ARG A 179 -17.72 -11.92 14.87
CA ARG A 179 -17.71 -11.28 13.55
C ARG A 179 -17.22 -12.28 12.51
N GLN A 180 -17.57 -12.04 11.28
CA GLN A 180 -16.99 -12.76 10.14
C GLN A 180 -15.60 -12.19 9.80
N ASN A 181 -14.62 -13.06 9.57
CA ASN A 181 -13.25 -12.69 9.24
C ASN A 181 -12.90 -13.18 7.84
N LEU A 182 -12.46 -12.27 6.99
CA LEU A 182 -12.09 -12.54 5.61
C LEU A 182 -10.63 -12.10 5.41
N LEU A 183 -9.71 -13.04 5.21
CA LEU A 183 -8.29 -12.78 5.02
C LEU A 183 -7.90 -13.08 3.58
N PHE A 184 -7.41 -12.06 2.87
CA PHE A 184 -6.89 -12.16 1.50
C PHE A 184 -5.40 -11.88 1.49
N SER A 185 -4.63 -12.76 0.85
CA SER A 185 -3.18 -12.67 0.72
C SER A 185 -2.73 -13.19 -0.64
N ALA A 186 -1.54 -12.83 -1.10
CA ALA A 186 -0.93 -13.49 -2.26
C ALA A 186 -0.20 -14.77 -1.86
N THR A 187 0.15 -14.93 -0.58
CA THR A 187 0.92 -16.08 -0.07
C THR A 187 0.35 -16.60 1.25
N PHE A 188 0.53 -17.89 1.50
CA PHE A 188 0.22 -18.53 2.78
C PHE A 188 1.50 -18.79 3.59
N SER A 189 2.26 -17.72 3.88
CA SER A 189 3.45 -17.83 4.73
C SER A 189 3.09 -18.25 6.16
N PRO A 190 4.06 -18.80 6.94
CA PRO A 190 3.83 -19.13 8.35
C PRO A 190 3.31 -17.95 9.18
N GLU A 191 3.74 -16.73 8.86
CA GLU A 191 3.31 -15.50 9.51
C GLU A 191 1.84 -15.18 9.21
N ILE A 192 1.41 -15.38 7.95
CA ILE A 192 0.00 -15.23 7.53
C ILE A 192 -0.87 -16.27 8.22
N LYS A 193 -0.44 -17.53 8.29
CA LYS A 193 -1.16 -18.58 9.00
C LYS A 193 -1.29 -18.25 10.51
N LYS A 194 -0.27 -17.72 11.16
CA LYS A 194 -0.35 -17.23 12.55
C LYS A 194 -1.29 -16.05 12.71
N LEU A 195 -1.35 -15.14 11.74
CA LEU A 195 -2.32 -14.05 11.75
C LEU A 195 -3.73 -14.60 11.59
N ALA A 196 -3.95 -15.51 10.66
CA ALA A 196 -5.23 -16.18 10.44
C ALA A 196 -5.74 -16.88 11.73
N GLN A 197 -4.89 -17.65 12.40
CA GLN A 197 -5.22 -18.27 13.69
C GLN A 197 -5.65 -17.26 14.78
N SER A 198 -5.09 -16.03 14.75
CA SER A 198 -5.51 -14.96 15.67
C SER A 198 -6.87 -14.35 15.34
N LEU A 199 -7.42 -14.63 14.16
CA LEU A 199 -8.76 -14.20 13.74
C LEU A 199 -9.85 -15.22 14.08
N GLY A 200 -9.50 -16.51 14.20
CA GLY A 200 -10.39 -17.63 14.50
C GLY A 200 -9.78 -18.96 14.02
N GLU A 201 -10.32 -20.06 14.53
CA GLU A 201 -9.83 -21.40 14.19
C GLU A 201 -10.50 -21.98 12.93
N ASP A 202 -11.70 -21.50 12.54
CA ASP A 202 -12.54 -22.06 11.49
C ASP A 202 -12.43 -21.29 10.16
N LEU A 203 -11.22 -20.94 9.71
CA LEU A 203 -11.04 -20.30 8.41
C LEU A 203 -10.98 -21.35 7.29
N ILE A 204 -11.87 -21.22 6.31
CA ILE A 204 -11.85 -22.05 5.11
C ILE A 204 -10.73 -21.53 4.19
N GLU A 205 -9.75 -22.39 3.89
CA GLU A 205 -8.69 -22.05 2.94
C GLU A 205 -9.20 -22.16 1.49
N ILE A 206 -9.04 -21.07 0.73
CA ILE A 206 -9.38 -21.00 -0.69
C ILE A 206 -8.10 -20.65 -1.45
N SER A 207 -7.78 -21.39 -2.51
CA SER A 207 -6.63 -21.11 -3.35
C SER A 207 -7.04 -21.12 -4.82
N ALA A 208 -7.11 -19.95 -5.42
CA ALA A 208 -7.28 -19.81 -6.87
C ALA A 208 -5.90 -19.70 -7.52
N GLN A 209 -5.58 -20.68 -8.33
CA GLN A 209 -4.35 -20.85 -9.14
C GLN A 209 -3.01 -20.75 -8.38
N SER A 210 -2.11 -21.65 -8.68
CA SER A 210 -0.73 -21.62 -8.18
C SER A 210 -0.01 -20.35 -8.64
N PRO A 211 0.80 -19.69 -7.78
CA PRO A 211 1.59 -18.50 -8.13
C PRO A 211 2.44 -18.66 -9.39
N ASN A 212 2.83 -19.88 -9.71
CA ASN A 212 3.71 -20.21 -10.84
C ASN A 212 3.02 -20.13 -12.20
N THR A 213 1.68 -20.21 -12.28
CA THR A 213 0.95 -20.23 -13.57
C THR A 213 0.97 -18.85 -14.26
N THR A 214 1.01 -17.76 -13.51
CA THR A 214 1.08 -16.41 -14.09
C THR A 214 2.50 -16.04 -14.48
N VAL A 215 3.49 -16.50 -13.69
CA VAL A 215 4.92 -16.22 -13.93
C VAL A 215 5.41 -16.91 -15.21
N SER A 216 4.89 -18.10 -15.55
CA SER A 216 5.26 -18.85 -16.75
C SER A 216 4.79 -18.20 -18.06
N LYS A 217 3.82 -17.29 -18.01
CA LYS A 217 3.30 -16.55 -19.18
C LYS A 217 4.01 -15.21 -19.42
N ILE A 218 4.93 -14.81 -18.55
CA ILE A 218 5.67 -13.56 -18.65
C ILE A 218 7.04 -13.85 -19.25
N LYS A 219 7.36 -13.22 -20.40
CA LYS A 219 8.71 -13.26 -20.95
C LYS A 219 9.64 -12.52 -20.01
N GLN A 220 10.63 -13.23 -19.44
CA GLN A 220 11.54 -12.69 -18.45
C GLN A 220 12.95 -12.64 -19.00
N MET A 221 13.61 -11.49 -18.88
CA MET A 221 14.98 -11.27 -19.36
C MET A 221 15.80 -10.49 -18.36
N VAL A 222 17.07 -10.85 -18.20
CA VAL A 222 18.04 -10.13 -17.38
C VAL A 222 19.14 -9.58 -18.27
N TYR A 223 19.33 -8.27 -18.25
CA TYR A 223 20.40 -7.58 -18.96
C TYR A 223 21.54 -7.27 -18.01
N HIS A 224 22.74 -7.77 -18.33
CA HIS A 224 23.97 -7.41 -17.64
C HIS A 224 24.40 -6.01 -18.07
N VAL A 225 24.46 -5.08 -17.12
CA VAL A 225 24.79 -3.67 -17.41
C VAL A 225 25.47 -3.01 -16.20
N ASP A 226 26.44 -2.17 -16.45
CA ASP A 226 27.10 -1.38 -15.43
C ASP A 226 26.13 -0.36 -14.82
N LYS A 227 26.26 -0.07 -13.52
CA LYS A 227 25.34 0.84 -12.80
C LYS A 227 25.18 2.20 -13.45
N ASN A 228 26.27 2.75 -13.97
CA ASN A 228 26.30 4.06 -14.63
C ASN A 228 25.64 4.07 -15.99
N LYS A 229 25.49 2.91 -16.65
CA LYS A 229 24.88 2.75 -17.96
C LYS A 229 23.40 2.35 -17.92
N LYS A 230 22.84 2.04 -16.74
CA LYS A 230 21.44 1.59 -16.62
C LYS A 230 20.43 2.62 -17.17
N ASN A 231 20.67 3.92 -16.96
CA ASN A 231 19.79 4.97 -17.48
C ASN A 231 19.84 5.04 -19.02
N ASP A 232 21.04 4.95 -19.57
CA ASP A 232 21.26 5.01 -21.02
C ASP A 232 20.59 3.82 -21.71
N LEU A 233 20.78 2.60 -21.15
CA LEU A 233 20.15 1.39 -21.65
C LEU A 233 18.62 1.50 -21.58
N LEU A 234 18.06 1.99 -20.46
CA LEU A 234 16.62 2.15 -20.32
C LEU A 234 16.04 3.10 -21.38
N ALA A 235 16.66 4.28 -21.53
CA ALA A 235 16.22 5.26 -22.52
C ALA A 235 16.35 4.74 -23.96
N HIS A 236 17.41 4.00 -24.26
CA HIS A 236 17.63 3.36 -25.55
C HIS A 236 16.54 2.35 -25.86
N MET A 237 16.26 1.38 -24.96
CA MET A 237 15.23 0.37 -25.17
C MET A 237 13.84 0.99 -25.35
N ILE A 238 13.47 2.00 -24.55
CA ILE A 238 12.17 2.68 -24.68
C ILE A 238 12.02 3.34 -26.07
N LYS A 239 13.09 3.89 -26.62
CA LYS A 239 13.07 4.57 -27.92
C LYS A 239 13.11 3.59 -29.08
N GLU A 240 14.03 2.65 -29.08
CA GLU A 240 14.24 1.67 -30.15
C GLU A 240 13.03 0.74 -30.29
N GLU A 241 12.52 0.22 -29.20
CA GLU A 241 11.38 -0.69 -29.21
C GLU A 241 10.03 0.04 -29.11
N GLN A 242 10.04 1.39 -29.13
CA GLN A 242 8.84 2.24 -29.11
C GLN A 242 7.82 1.88 -28.02
N TRP A 243 8.29 1.65 -26.78
CA TRP A 243 7.39 1.24 -25.71
C TRP A 243 6.30 2.28 -25.44
N ASP A 244 5.04 1.86 -25.50
CA ASP A 244 3.89 2.72 -25.21
C ASP A 244 3.78 3.02 -23.71
N GLN A 245 3.93 2.00 -22.88
CA GLN A 245 3.84 2.11 -21.42
C GLN A 245 4.83 1.16 -20.74
N ALA A 246 5.52 1.66 -19.72
CA ALA A 246 6.40 0.86 -18.89
C ALA A 246 6.31 1.27 -17.40
N LEU A 247 6.31 0.28 -16.52
CA LEU A 247 6.46 0.48 -15.08
C LEU A 247 7.89 0.12 -14.68
N VAL A 248 8.62 1.09 -14.15
CA VAL A 248 10.04 0.94 -13.78
C VAL A 248 10.18 0.93 -12.27
N PHE A 249 10.80 -0.10 -11.73
CA PHE A 249 11.03 -0.25 -10.30
C PHE A 249 12.44 0.19 -9.91
N SER A 250 12.53 1.15 -8.99
CA SER A 250 13.78 1.55 -8.35
C SER A 250 13.73 1.27 -6.85
N ARG A 251 14.87 0.87 -6.29
CA ARG A 251 15.01 0.53 -4.87
C ARG A 251 14.79 1.72 -3.95
N THR A 252 15.09 2.94 -4.42
CA THR A 252 15.05 4.14 -3.58
C THR A 252 14.22 5.26 -4.18
N LYS A 253 13.65 6.11 -3.32
CA LYS A 253 12.93 7.31 -3.72
C LYS A 253 13.78 8.28 -4.54
N HIS A 254 15.06 8.46 -4.17
CA HIS A 254 16.00 9.28 -4.93
C HIS A 254 16.35 8.66 -6.29
N GLY A 255 16.42 7.32 -6.35
CA GLY A 255 16.57 6.60 -7.61
C GLY A 255 15.41 6.89 -8.57
N CYS A 256 14.17 6.86 -8.05
CA CYS A 256 12.99 7.18 -8.86
C CYS A 256 13.09 8.58 -9.49
N GLU A 257 13.46 9.61 -8.71
CA GLU A 257 13.59 10.96 -9.23
C GLU A 257 14.70 11.06 -10.27
N LYS A 258 15.91 10.51 -9.98
CA LYS A 258 17.03 10.53 -10.93
C LYS A 258 16.71 9.85 -12.26
N ILE A 259 16.03 8.70 -12.22
CA ILE A 259 15.61 7.99 -13.43
C ILE A 259 14.60 8.84 -14.20
N ALA A 260 13.61 9.41 -13.51
CA ALA A 260 12.60 10.23 -14.16
C ALA A 260 13.16 11.52 -14.75
N ASP A 261 14.04 12.21 -14.05
CA ASP A 261 14.72 13.41 -14.55
C ASP A 261 15.54 13.09 -15.80
N TYR A 262 16.27 11.96 -15.78
CA TYR A 262 17.04 11.51 -16.93
C TYR A 262 16.15 11.22 -18.15
N LEU A 263 15.07 10.44 -17.96
CA LEU A 263 14.16 10.08 -19.04
C LEU A 263 13.40 11.29 -19.59
N ASN A 264 12.95 12.22 -18.74
CA ASN A 264 12.31 13.46 -19.17
C ASN A 264 13.28 14.34 -19.99
N THR A 265 14.57 14.42 -19.58
CA THR A 265 15.60 15.13 -20.35
C THR A 265 15.85 14.46 -21.69
N ALA A 266 15.70 13.13 -21.77
CA ALA A 266 15.80 12.36 -23.00
C ALA A 266 14.52 12.43 -23.87
N GLY A 267 13.50 13.21 -23.48
CA GLY A 267 12.24 13.38 -24.22
C GLY A 267 11.24 12.24 -24.04
N ILE A 268 11.31 11.51 -22.92
CA ILE A 268 10.39 10.43 -22.57
C ILE A 268 9.54 10.89 -21.39
N GLU A 269 8.22 11.06 -21.58
CA GLU A 269 7.28 11.52 -20.56
C GLU A 269 7.23 10.55 -19.40
N THR A 270 7.79 10.98 -18.27
CA THR A 270 7.99 10.11 -17.10
C THR A 270 7.40 10.73 -15.85
N GLY A 271 6.62 9.94 -15.12
CA GLY A 271 6.09 10.26 -13.80
C GLY A 271 6.75 9.44 -12.70
N THR A 272 6.68 9.91 -11.45
CA THR A 272 7.22 9.19 -10.29
C THR A 272 6.19 8.95 -9.21
N ILE A 273 6.31 7.79 -8.53
CA ILE A 273 5.48 7.46 -7.38
C ILE A 273 6.31 6.82 -6.26
N HIS A 274 6.44 7.53 -5.12
CA HIS A 274 7.22 7.07 -3.97
C HIS A 274 6.75 7.76 -2.67
N GLY A 275 7.33 7.36 -1.54
CA GLY A 275 6.87 7.76 -0.20
C GLY A 275 6.87 9.26 0.08
N ASP A 276 7.79 10.03 -0.50
CA ASP A 276 7.92 11.48 -0.25
C ASP A 276 6.96 12.33 -1.11
N LYS A 277 6.33 11.75 -2.14
CA LYS A 277 5.31 12.48 -2.92
C LYS A 277 4.04 12.68 -2.10
N THR A 278 3.45 13.86 -2.23
CA THR A 278 2.12 14.12 -1.66
C THR A 278 1.07 13.19 -2.27
N GLN A 279 -0.01 12.92 -1.54
CA GLN A 279 -1.07 12.06 -2.06
C GLN A 279 -1.67 12.61 -3.36
N GLY A 280 -1.82 13.92 -3.48
CA GLY A 280 -2.30 14.56 -4.72
C GLY A 280 -1.37 14.31 -5.90
N ALA A 281 -0.04 14.43 -5.71
CA ALA A 281 0.96 14.16 -6.75
C ALA A 281 0.94 12.69 -7.17
N ARG A 282 0.83 11.74 -6.22
CA ARG A 282 0.74 10.30 -6.51
C ARG A 282 -0.51 9.97 -7.32
N THR A 283 -1.67 10.49 -6.90
CA THR A 283 -2.94 10.30 -7.64
C THR A 283 -2.87 10.90 -9.04
N LYS A 284 -2.23 12.08 -9.19
CA LYS A 284 -2.02 12.72 -10.49
C LYS A 284 -1.16 11.85 -11.41
N ALA A 285 0.04 11.44 -10.94
CA ALA A 285 0.96 10.61 -11.72
C ALA A 285 0.29 9.29 -12.17
N LEU A 286 -0.45 8.64 -11.25
CA LEU A 286 -1.17 7.41 -11.57
C LEU A 286 -2.26 7.60 -12.63
N ARG A 287 -3.02 8.70 -12.53
CA ARG A 287 -4.07 9.03 -13.51
C ARG A 287 -3.47 9.35 -14.88
N GLU A 288 -2.38 10.12 -14.92
CA GLU A 288 -1.68 10.50 -16.15
C GLU A 288 -1.07 9.26 -16.82
N PHE A 289 -0.50 8.35 -16.04
CA PHE A 289 0.01 7.07 -16.54
C PHE A 289 -1.13 6.18 -17.07
N LYS A 290 -2.23 5.99 -16.32
CA LYS A 290 -3.41 5.24 -16.80
C LYS A 290 -4.03 5.85 -18.07
N GLY A 291 -4.00 7.19 -18.18
CA GLY A 291 -4.47 7.92 -19.35
C GLY A 291 -3.49 7.99 -20.51
N LYS A 292 -2.34 7.29 -20.43
CA LYS A 292 -1.26 7.29 -21.45
C LYS A 292 -0.67 8.68 -21.74
N LEU A 293 -0.88 9.66 -20.86
CA LEU A 293 -0.23 10.97 -20.92
C LEU A 293 1.23 10.91 -20.45
N VAL A 294 1.58 9.90 -19.70
CA VAL A 294 2.92 9.57 -19.23
C VAL A 294 3.22 8.14 -19.68
N ARG A 295 4.30 7.97 -20.41
CA ARG A 295 4.74 6.67 -20.98
C ARG A 295 5.40 5.80 -19.93
N VAL A 296 6.17 6.40 -19.02
CA VAL A 296 6.93 5.67 -18.00
C VAL A 296 6.52 6.10 -16.61
N LEU A 297 6.18 5.15 -15.76
CA LEU A 297 5.97 5.38 -14.33
C LEU A 297 7.12 4.76 -13.54
N VAL A 298 7.92 5.57 -12.84
CA VAL A 298 9.00 5.08 -11.98
C VAL A 298 8.52 5.02 -10.54
N ALA A 299 8.64 3.86 -9.92
CA ALA A 299 8.08 3.60 -8.61
C ALA A 299 9.03 2.85 -7.68
N THR A 300 8.86 3.06 -6.36
CA THR A 300 9.42 2.16 -5.35
C THR A 300 8.45 1.02 -5.06
N ASP A 301 8.95 -0.13 -4.58
CA ASP A 301 8.12 -1.28 -4.21
C ASP A 301 6.94 -0.90 -3.32
N VAL A 302 7.21 -0.21 -2.22
CA VAL A 302 6.19 0.23 -1.26
C VAL A 302 5.10 1.11 -1.90
N ALA A 303 5.47 1.93 -2.87
CA ALA A 303 4.53 2.83 -3.52
C ALA A 303 3.77 2.21 -4.68
N ALA A 304 4.35 1.21 -5.34
CA ALA A 304 3.74 0.47 -6.46
C ALA A 304 2.85 -0.69 -6.01
N ARG A 305 3.00 -1.14 -4.77
CA ARG A 305 2.14 -2.17 -4.21
C ARG A 305 0.72 -1.63 -3.97
N GLY A 306 -0.28 -2.46 -4.20
CA GLY A 306 -1.68 -2.07 -4.09
C GLY A 306 -2.15 -1.07 -5.13
N ILE A 307 -1.33 -0.72 -6.14
CA ILE A 307 -1.79 0.10 -7.26
C ILE A 307 -2.44 -0.81 -8.30
N ASP A 308 -3.62 -0.42 -8.75
CA ASP A 308 -4.30 -1.06 -9.87
C ASP A 308 -3.67 -0.60 -11.20
N ILE A 309 -2.52 -1.14 -11.47
CA ILE A 309 -1.86 -1.11 -12.77
C ILE A 309 -1.61 -2.57 -13.13
N SER A 310 -2.29 -3.02 -14.15
CA SER A 310 -2.18 -4.38 -14.68
C SER A 310 -2.18 -4.33 -16.21
N ASN A 311 -1.82 -5.44 -16.83
CA ASN A 311 -1.77 -5.59 -18.29
C ASN A 311 -0.80 -4.61 -18.97
N LEU A 312 0.28 -4.26 -18.27
CA LEU A 312 1.33 -3.45 -18.89
C LEU A 312 2.12 -4.28 -19.89
N PRO A 313 2.52 -3.71 -21.03
CA PRO A 313 3.40 -4.41 -21.96
C PRO A 313 4.79 -4.65 -21.34
N PHE A 314 5.31 -3.70 -20.59
CA PHE A 314 6.65 -3.76 -20.02
C PHE A 314 6.69 -3.46 -18.52
N VAL A 315 7.45 -4.30 -17.80
CA VAL A 315 7.84 -4.06 -16.41
C VAL A 315 9.36 -4.14 -16.33
N VAL A 316 9.98 -3.11 -15.77
CA VAL A 316 11.45 -3.03 -15.67
C VAL A 316 11.87 -3.02 -14.21
N ASN A 317 12.67 -3.98 -13.80
CA ASN A 317 13.42 -3.94 -12.56
C ASN A 317 14.74 -3.19 -12.82
N PHE A 318 14.73 -1.86 -12.70
CA PHE A 318 15.94 -1.03 -12.84
C PHE A 318 16.99 -1.39 -11.78
N ASP A 319 16.53 -1.63 -10.55
CA ASP A 319 17.29 -2.27 -9.48
C ASP A 319 16.70 -3.64 -9.20
N MET A 320 17.55 -4.66 -9.12
CA MET A 320 17.10 -6.00 -8.70
C MET A 320 16.46 -5.94 -7.31
N PRO A 321 15.30 -6.57 -7.10
CA PRO A 321 14.65 -6.59 -5.79
C PRO A 321 15.52 -7.35 -4.78
N THR A 322 15.53 -6.84 -3.54
CA THR A 322 16.30 -7.44 -2.44
C THR A 322 15.67 -8.77 -1.98
N TYR A 323 14.34 -8.84 -1.99
CA TYR A 323 13.58 -10.02 -1.60
C TYR A 323 12.97 -10.69 -2.83
N PRO A 324 13.12 -12.02 -2.98
CA PRO A 324 12.60 -12.75 -4.14
C PRO A 324 11.08 -12.58 -4.36
N ASN A 325 10.28 -12.49 -3.29
CA ASN A 325 8.84 -12.28 -3.40
C ASN A 325 8.49 -10.94 -4.07
N ASP A 326 9.30 -9.88 -3.85
CA ASP A 326 9.08 -8.59 -4.51
C ASP A 326 9.18 -8.71 -6.03
N TYR A 327 10.04 -9.61 -6.53
CA TYR A 327 10.15 -9.88 -7.96
C TYR A 327 8.81 -10.32 -8.54
N ILE A 328 8.15 -11.29 -7.91
CA ILE A 328 6.83 -11.79 -8.34
C ILE A 328 5.78 -10.67 -8.32
N HIS A 329 5.77 -9.87 -7.26
CA HIS A 329 4.85 -8.74 -7.12
C HIS A 329 5.07 -7.65 -8.18
N ARG A 330 6.33 -7.42 -8.59
CA ARG A 330 6.68 -6.46 -9.63
C ARG A 330 6.28 -6.98 -11.01
N ILE A 331 6.74 -8.17 -11.41
CA ILE A 331 6.47 -8.71 -12.75
C ILE A 331 4.99 -9.06 -12.93
N GLY A 332 4.28 -9.38 -11.86
CA GLY A 332 2.83 -9.58 -11.89
C GLY A 332 2.02 -8.31 -12.25
N ARG A 333 2.63 -7.21 -12.68
CA ARG A 333 1.95 -6.05 -13.29
C ARG A 333 1.82 -6.21 -14.81
N THR A 334 2.43 -7.22 -15.39
CA THR A 334 2.31 -7.62 -16.81
C THR A 334 1.81 -9.06 -16.94
N GLY A 335 1.53 -9.53 -18.14
CA GLY A 335 1.19 -10.93 -18.45
C GLY A 335 -0.13 -11.41 -17.84
N ARG A 336 -1.17 -10.58 -17.75
CA ARG A 336 -2.48 -10.91 -17.15
C ARG A 336 -3.58 -10.98 -18.19
N ALA A 337 -4.70 -11.63 -17.82
CA ALA A 337 -5.91 -11.76 -18.64
C ALA A 337 -5.64 -12.34 -20.04
N GLY A 338 -4.66 -13.24 -20.15
CA GLY A 338 -4.33 -13.88 -21.45
C GLY A 338 -3.45 -13.04 -22.37
N GLN A 339 -3.04 -11.85 -21.97
CA GLN A 339 -2.10 -11.01 -22.72
C GLN A 339 -0.65 -11.37 -22.38
N GLU A 340 0.21 -11.39 -23.38
CA GLU A 340 1.64 -11.53 -23.19
C GLU A 340 2.23 -10.26 -22.57
N GLY A 341 3.28 -10.43 -21.77
CA GLY A 341 3.98 -9.31 -21.15
C GLY A 341 5.45 -9.58 -20.96
N THR A 342 6.24 -8.52 -20.94
CA THR A 342 7.69 -8.62 -20.82
C THR A 342 8.18 -7.99 -19.51
N ALA A 343 8.96 -8.78 -18.76
CA ALA A 343 9.65 -8.35 -17.55
C ALA A 343 11.16 -8.28 -17.81
N ILE A 344 11.74 -7.12 -17.70
CA ILE A 344 13.15 -6.85 -17.94
C ILE A 344 13.82 -6.49 -16.62
N SER A 345 14.98 -7.08 -16.35
CA SER A 345 15.74 -6.79 -15.14
C SER A 345 17.16 -6.34 -15.50
N PHE A 346 17.58 -5.19 -14.99
CA PHE A 346 18.95 -4.72 -15.15
C PHE A 346 19.79 -5.16 -13.96
N MET A 347 20.84 -5.92 -14.24
CA MET A 347 21.69 -6.49 -13.22
C MET A 347 23.13 -5.99 -13.35
N SER A 348 23.61 -5.35 -12.30
CA SER A 348 25.03 -5.00 -12.13
C SER A 348 25.81 -6.12 -11.42
N SER A 349 27.13 -6.05 -11.46
CA SER A 349 28.04 -7.08 -10.94
C SER A 349 27.80 -7.46 -9.47
N ASP A 350 27.31 -6.53 -8.64
CA ASP A 350 27.02 -6.75 -7.21
C ASP A 350 25.62 -7.33 -6.94
N GLU A 351 24.75 -7.41 -7.96
CA GLU A 351 23.36 -7.84 -7.82
C GLU A 351 23.12 -9.34 -8.10
N HIS A 352 24.11 -10.09 -8.54
CA HIS A 352 24.00 -11.54 -8.83
C HIS A 352 23.40 -12.40 -7.72
N LYS A 353 23.63 -12.02 -6.45
CA LYS A 353 23.06 -12.72 -5.31
C LYS A 353 21.53 -12.65 -5.28
N PHE A 354 20.95 -11.54 -5.73
CA PHE A 354 19.50 -11.35 -5.77
C PHE A 354 18.87 -12.22 -6.85
N LEU A 355 19.49 -12.29 -8.05
CA LEU A 355 19.04 -13.17 -9.12
C LEU A 355 19.00 -14.64 -8.66
N ARG A 356 20.06 -15.13 -8.00
CA ARG A 356 20.08 -16.50 -7.47
C ARG A 356 18.93 -16.79 -6.51
N GLY A 357 18.59 -15.81 -5.64
CA GLY A 357 17.44 -15.91 -4.73
C GLY A 357 16.12 -16.00 -5.47
N ILE A 358 15.95 -15.21 -6.53
CA ILE A 358 14.75 -15.19 -7.37
C ILE A 358 14.60 -16.52 -8.11
N GLU A 359 15.67 -16.98 -8.80
CA GLU A 359 15.66 -18.25 -9.52
C GLU A 359 15.39 -19.43 -8.57
N GLY A 360 15.94 -19.39 -7.35
CA GLY A 360 15.69 -20.39 -6.31
C GLY A 360 14.23 -20.44 -5.87
N LEU A 361 13.54 -19.29 -5.77
CA LEU A 361 12.13 -19.21 -5.45
C LEU A 361 11.25 -19.68 -6.59
N LEU A 362 11.55 -19.27 -7.82
CA LEU A 362 10.78 -19.57 -9.01
C LEU A 362 11.02 -21.00 -9.52
N LYS A 363 12.13 -21.63 -9.12
CA LYS A 363 12.61 -22.93 -9.60
C LYS A 363 12.82 -22.98 -11.13
N ILE A 364 13.11 -21.82 -11.74
CA ILE A 364 13.45 -21.65 -13.15
C ILE A 364 14.73 -20.85 -13.28
N LYS A 365 15.39 -20.98 -14.43
CA LYS A 365 16.47 -20.07 -14.84
C LYS A 365 15.88 -18.98 -15.70
N ILE A 366 16.31 -17.74 -15.46
CA ILE A 366 15.87 -16.58 -16.24
C ILE A 366 16.94 -16.31 -17.31
N ASP A 367 16.49 -16.07 -18.55
CA ASP A 367 17.38 -15.79 -19.66
C ASP A 367 18.22 -14.54 -19.38
N GLN A 368 19.54 -14.68 -19.55
CA GLN A 368 20.50 -13.63 -19.30
C GLN A 368 21.17 -13.22 -20.60
N THR A 369 21.23 -11.91 -20.84
CA THR A 369 21.83 -11.33 -22.04
C THR A 369 22.58 -10.07 -21.73
N SER A 370 23.29 -9.53 -22.70
CA SER A 370 23.89 -8.19 -22.65
C SER A 370 23.55 -7.45 -23.95
N HIS A 371 23.22 -6.18 -23.81
CA HIS A 371 22.95 -5.34 -24.98
C HIS A 371 24.29 -4.94 -25.63
N GLU A 372 24.41 -5.02 -26.95
CA GLU A 372 25.67 -4.81 -27.65
C GLU A 372 26.30 -3.43 -27.38
N ALA A 373 25.48 -2.38 -27.39
CA ALA A 373 25.92 -1.00 -27.15
C ALA A 373 26.26 -0.72 -25.67
N PHE A 374 25.80 -1.56 -24.70
CA PHE A 374 25.93 -1.33 -23.27
C PHE A 374 26.58 -2.49 -22.53
N LYS A 375 27.45 -3.25 -23.20
CA LYS A 375 28.17 -4.38 -22.58
C LYS A 375 28.82 -3.97 -21.27
N SER A 376 28.61 -4.78 -20.23
CA SER A 376 29.27 -4.59 -18.96
C SER A 376 30.75 -4.98 -19.07
N ASN A 377 31.61 -4.09 -18.62
CA ASN A 377 33.05 -4.34 -18.51
C ASN A 377 33.41 -4.91 -17.11
N GLU A 378 32.45 -4.90 -16.18
CA GLU A 378 32.67 -5.40 -14.84
C GLU A 378 32.60 -6.94 -14.82
N LYS A 379 33.69 -7.57 -14.36
CA LYS A 379 33.67 -9.02 -14.08
C LYS A 379 32.66 -9.31 -12.96
N PRO A 380 31.86 -10.39 -13.05
CA PRO A 380 31.00 -10.79 -11.94
C PRO A 380 31.82 -10.87 -10.66
N SER A 381 31.39 -10.16 -9.62
CA SER A 381 31.99 -10.31 -8.31
C SER A 381 31.65 -11.73 -7.81
N THR A 382 32.50 -12.68 -8.11
CA THR A 382 32.48 -13.99 -7.44
C THR A 382 32.71 -13.70 -5.98
N GLY A 383 31.66 -13.75 -5.17
CA GLY A 383 31.76 -13.62 -3.73
C GLY A 383 32.87 -14.53 -3.25
N GLY A 384 33.98 -13.92 -2.88
CA GLY A 384 35.15 -14.65 -2.44
C GLY A 384 34.78 -15.55 -1.28
N ARG A 385 34.72 -16.84 -1.53
CA ARG A 385 35.01 -17.81 -0.49
C ARG A 385 36.42 -17.43 0.01
N GLY A 386 36.46 -16.86 1.21
CA GLY A 386 37.70 -16.64 1.90
C GLY A 386 38.50 -17.93 1.86
N ASN A 387 39.56 -17.93 1.06
CA ASN A 387 40.55 -18.99 1.07
C ASN A 387 41.12 -19.02 2.48
N PRO A 388 41.04 -20.12 3.20
CA PRO A 388 41.83 -20.28 4.42
C PRO A 388 43.28 -20.25 3.97
N ARG A 389 43.95 -19.13 4.24
CA ARG A 389 45.40 -19.02 4.04
C ARG A 389 46.05 -20.22 4.76
N SER A 390 46.53 -21.15 3.98
CA SER A 390 47.47 -22.19 4.39
C SER A 390 48.66 -21.49 5.03
N ARG A 391 48.76 -21.61 6.35
CA ARG A 391 49.98 -21.34 7.07
C ARG A 391 50.99 -22.45 6.70
N GLY A 392 51.86 -22.17 5.76
CA GLY A 392 53.02 -22.96 5.51
C GLY A 392 54.00 -22.80 6.69
N PRO A 393 54.76 -23.87 7.05
CA PRO A 393 55.68 -23.84 8.18
C PRO A 393 56.93 -23.06 7.79
N ARG A 394 57.20 -21.93 8.42
CA ARG A 394 58.50 -21.26 8.40
C ARG A 394 59.32 -21.79 9.56
N GLY A 395 60.24 -22.72 9.24
CA GLY A 395 61.42 -22.99 10.05
C GLY A 395 62.44 -21.87 9.80
N GLY A 396 62.94 -21.31 10.88
CA GLY A 396 64.06 -20.36 10.88
C GLY A 396 64.56 -20.12 12.29
N LYS A 397 65.75 -20.63 12.58
CA LYS A 397 66.46 -20.59 13.84
C LYS A 397 66.83 -19.18 14.31
N PRO A 398 67.05 -18.98 15.64
CA PRO A 398 67.34 -17.66 16.17
C PRO A 398 68.86 -17.37 16.12
N SER A 399 69.24 -16.17 15.71
CA SER A 399 70.58 -15.65 15.91
C SER A 399 70.60 -14.64 17.05
N PHE A 400 71.51 -14.94 18.01
CA PHE A 400 71.91 -14.09 19.13
C PHE A 400 72.65 -12.83 18.62
N SER A 401 72.34 -11.67 19.17
CA SER A 401 73.31 -10.59 19.31
C SER A 401 73.02 -9.78 20.58
N ARG A 402 74.06 -9.76 21.44
CA ARG A 402 74.17 -8.94 22.66
C ARG A 402 74.49 -7.48 22.30
N ASN A 403 73.93 -6.52 23.04
CA ASN A 403 74.69 -5.46 23.76
C ASN A 403 73.73 -4.60 24.57
N ARG A 404 73.83 -4.62 25.79
CA ARG A 404 74.37 -3.90 26.94
C ARG A 404 74.12 -2.41 27.05
N ARG A 405 73.64 -2.09 28.26
CA ARG A 405 73.79 -0.89 29.14
C ARG A 405 72.57 0.02 29.13
N SER A 406 72.06 0.32 30.22
CA SER A 406 72.23 0.70 31.67
C SER A 406 71.30 1.91 31.83
N SER A 407 70.57 2.16 32.84
CA SER A 407 70.68 2.24 34.28
C SER A 407 69.33 2.81 34.84
N ASP A 408 69.01 2.31 36.02
CA ASP A 408 68.47 2.98 37.21
C ASP A 408 67.08 3.62 37.12
N SER A 409 66.13 3.42 38.00
CA SER A 409 66.13 3.27 39.46
C SER A 409 64.67 2.86 39.91
N LYS A 410 64.71 2.07 40.99
CA LYS A 410 63.58 1.64 41.84
C LYS A 410 63.10 2.81 42.77
N PRO A 411 62.12 2.62 43.70
CA PRO A 411 61.36 1.44 44.15
C PRO A 411 59.88 1.74 44.58
N GLY A 412 59.11 0.69 44.85
CA GLY A 412 58.41 0.62 46.12
C GLY A 412 57.03 -0.07 46.13
N ASN A 413 57.03 -1.27 46.69
CA ASN A 413 56.08 -1.92 47.60
C ASN A 413 54.64 -2.24 47.14
N SER A 414 54.32 -3.44 47.13
CA SER A 414 54.18 -4.63 47.99
C SER A 414 52.78 -4.90 48.47
N PHE A 415 52.35 -6.07 48.37
CA PHE A 415 51.77 -7.17 49.18
C PHE A 415 50.51 -7.75 48.47
N SER A 416 50.31 -8.92 48.22
CA SER A 416 50.55 -10.30 48.65
C SER A 416 49.36 -11.16 48.23
N LYS A 417 49.65 -12.29 47.61
CA LYS A 417 48.79 -13.49 47.45
C LYS A 417 48.70 -14.25 48.81
N PRO A 418 47.89 -15.33 48.98
CA PRO A 418 47.62 -16.45 48.09
C PRO A 418 46.23 -17.08 48.22
N GLY A 419 45.77 -17.88 47.34
CA GLY A 419 45.88 -19.35 47.25
C GLY A 419 44.53 -20.01 47.30
N GLY A 420 44.17 -20.81 46.40
CA GLY A 420 44.16 -22.23 46.36
C GLY A 420 42.79 -22.88 46.25
N GLY A 421 42.61 -23.78 45.32
CA GLY A 421 41.99 -25.07 45.52
C GLY A 421 40.72 -25.43 44.74
N SER A 422 40.92 -26.14 43.68
CA SER A 422 40.16 -27.22 43.01
C SER A 422 39.06 -27.95 43.77
N ALA A 423 37.94 -28.31 43.09
CA ALA A 423 37.49 -29.68 42.75
C ALA A 423 35.97 -29.77 42.47
N ARG A 424 35.62 -30.41 41.38
CA ARG A 424 34.34 -31.12 41.14
C ARG A 424 34.38 -32.45 41.91
N PRO A 425 33.29 -33.20 42.22
CA PRO A 425 32.25 -33.64 41.25
C PRO A 425 30.82 -33.93 41.79
N SER A 426 29.89 -34.14 40.85
CA SER A 426 28.82 -35.15 40.68
C SER A 426 27.65 -35.36 41.67
N ASN A 427 26.47 -35.39 41.03
CA ASN A 427 25.35 -36.34 41.14
C ASN A 427 24.53 -36.49 42.44
N SER A 428 23.22 -36.30 42.30
CA SER A 428 22.13 -37.28 42.29
C SER A 428 20.85 -36.80 43.02
N SER A 429 19.75 -36.93 42.27
CA SER A 429 18.42 -37.48 42.64
C SER A 429 17.80 -37.21 44.02
N GLY A 430 16.51 -36.81 43.95
CA GLY A 430 15.55 -37.06 45.04
C GLY A 430 14.39 -36.10 45.13
N LYS A 431 13.23 -36.43 44.54
CA LYS A 431 11.91 -36.09 45.07
C LYS A 431 11.62 -37.06 46.25
N PRO A 432 10.61 -36.87 47.15
CA PRO A 432 9.33 -36.20 46.97
C PRO A 432 8.68 -35.58 48.26
N ASN A 433 7.51 -34.95 48.00
CA ASN A 433 6.24 -34.87 48.80
C ASN A 433 6.18 -34.15 50.16
N THR A 434 5.19 -33.32 50.30
CA THR A 434 3.85 -33.31 50.85
C THR A 434 3.57 -32.13 51.77
N SER A 435 2.39 -31.54 51.49
CA SER A 435 1.33 -31.08 52.40
C SER A 435 1.59 -30.00 53.46
N GLY A 436 0.64 -29.05 53.48
CA GLY A 436 0.21 -28.42 54.71
C GLY A 436 -0.19 -26.95 54.60
N SER A 437 -1.41 -26.69 54.27
CA SER A 437 -2.47 -25.91 54.96
C SER A 437 -2.02 -24.76 55.86
N GLY A 438 -2.70 -23.62 55.69
CA GLY A 438 -2.82 -22.61 56.76
C GLY A 438 -3.15 -21.19 56.29
N ARG A 439 -4.45 -20.86 56.16
CA ARG A 439 -5.04 -19.55 56.43
C ARG A 439 -5.26 -19.45 57.95
N PRO A 440 -5.39 -18.29 58.61
CA PRO A 440 -6.41 -17.28 58.49
C PRO A 440 -5.90 -15.82 58.68
N SER A 441 -6.53 -14.77 58.21
CA SER A 441 -7.74 -14.00 58.53
C SER A 441 -7.59 -12.96 59.66
N TYR A 442 -8.33 -11.84 59.43
CA TYR A 442 -8.70 -10.74 60.32
C TYR A 442 -7.68 -9.59 60.47
N GLY A 443 -8.01 -8.33 60.44
CA GLY A 443 -9.26 -7.59 60.48
C GLY A 443 -8.94 -6.19 60.94
N GLY A 444 -9.80 -5.25 60.66
CA GLY A 444 -9.82 -4.01 61.43
C GLY A 444 -9.99 -2.72 60.66
N LYS A 445 -11.24 -2.30 60.42
CA LYS A 445 -11.68 -0.88 60.47
C LYS A 445 -11.96 -0.55 61.93
N PRO A 446 -11.97 0.72 62.40
CA PRO A 446 -13.13 1.57 62.18
C PRO A 446 -12.89 3.11 62.16
N LYS A 447 -13.86 3.87 61.56
CA LYS A 447 -14.71 4.99 62.07
C LYS A 447 -14.00 6.28 62.54
N THR A 448 -14.44 7.47 62.32
CA THR A 448 -15.70 8.22 62.18
C THR A 448 -15.39 9.72 62.38
N GLY A 449 -16.28 10.59 61.90
CA GLY A 449 -16.42 11.99 62.35
C GLY A 449 -16.42 12.97 61.18
N ALA A 450 -17.46 13.38 60.64
CA ALA A 450 -18.68 14.11 60.92
C ALA A 450 -18.49 15.64 60.95
N ALA A 451 -19.28 16.27 60.12
CA ALA A 451 -20.03 17.49 60.29
C ALA A 451 -19.43 18.83 59.82
N GLY A 452 -20.25 19.52 59.01
CA GLY A 452 -20.26 20.97 58.92
C GLY A 452 -20.64 21.55 57.55
N ARG A 453 -21.93 21.57 57.22
CA ARG A 453 -22.56 22.56 56.32
C ARG A 453 -22.92 23.79 57.17
N PRO A 454 -23.02 25.03 56.66
CA PRO A 454 -24.28 25.44 56.08
C PRO A 454 -24.21 26.40 54.85
N GLU A 455 -25.27 26.42 54.19
CA GLU A 455 -26.10 27.14 53.25
C GLU A 455 -26.00 28.68 53.08
N ARG A 456 -26.50 29.06 51.88
CA ARG A 456 -27.21 30.30 51.43
C ARG A 456 -26.34 31.48 51.03
N SER A 457 -26.69 32.23 50.00
CA SER A 457 -27.92 32.47 49.23
C SER A 457 -27.62 33.37 48.01
N ARG A 458 -28.38 33.12 46.94
CA ARG A 458 -29.11 34.04 46.04
C ARG A 458 -28.48 35.36 45.56
N SER A 459 -28.57 35.49 44.26
CA SER A 459 -29.38 36.38 43.40
C SER A 459 -28.58 37.40 42.60
N GLY A 460 -28.99 37.54 41.35
CA GLY A 460 -29.01 38.79 40.65
C GLY A 460 -28.48 38.78 39.22
N LYS A 461 -29.32 38.44 38.23
CA LYS A 461 -29.25 39.10 36.91
C LYS A 461 -29.80 40.51 37.03
N PRO A 462 -29.36 41.48 36.24
CA PRO A 462 -30.09 41.74 35.00
C PRO A 462 -29.27 42.25 33.79
N ASN A 463 -29.87 42.11 32.70
CA ASN A 463 -29.94 42.60 31.36
C ASN A 463 -29.52 44.05 31.02
N ILE A 464 -29.16 44.19 29.71
CA ILE A 464 -29.55 45.25 28.75
C ILE A 464 -28.49 46.31 28.37
N SER A 465 -28.23 46.29 27.08
CA SER A 465 -28.17 47.25 25.99
C SER A 465 -26.97 48.15 25.76
N ARG A 466 -26.51 48.02 24.56
CA ARG A 466 -26.40 48.95 23.41
C ARG A 466 -25.48 50.17 23.50
N ASP A 467 -24.71 50.28 22.43
CA ASP A 467 -24.27 51.46 21.68
C ASP A 467 -23.05 52.27 22.19
N GLY A 468 -22.11 52.50 21.26
CA GLY A 468 -21.22 53.64 21.30
C GLY A 468 -19.77 53.42 20.83
N LYS A 469 -19.50 53.60 19.54
CA LYS A 469 -18.22 54.17 19.05
C LYS A 469 -18.21 55.67 19.37
N PRO A 470 -17.08 56.44 19.45
CA PRO A 470 -15.92 56.42 18.56
C PRO A 470 -14.54 56.85 19.16
N SER A 471 -13.52 56.72 18.32
CA SER A 471 -12.39 57.61 17.95
C SER A 471 -11.19 57.88 18.88
N SER A 472 -10.06 57.75 18.23
CA SER A 472 -8.86 58.61 18.13
C SER A 472 -7.79 58.57 19.21
N GLY A 473 -6.55 58.40 18.73
CA GLY A 473 -5.43 59.17 19.21
C GLY A 473 -4.19 58.42 19.64
N GLY A 474 -3.08 58.59 18.91
CA GLY A 474 -1.78 58.69 19.49
C GLY A 474 -0.68 57.76 19.04
N ARG A 475 0.07 58.15 18.02
CA ARG A 475 1.50 57.79 17.81
C ARG A 475 2.38 58.69 18.69
N PRO A 476 3.66 58.38 19.00
CA PRO A 476 4.75 58.52 18.01
C PRO A 476 5.91 57.48 18.06
N ASN A 477 6.57 57.33 16.94
CA ASN A 477 7.99 57.47 16.52
C ASN A 477 9.07 56.75 17.33
N ALA A 478 10.18 56.28 16.78
CA ALA A 478 10.94 56.40 15.53
C ALA A 478 12.02 55.32 15.60
N SER A 479 12.67 54.84 14.62
CA SER A 479 13.67 55.16 13.63
C SER A 479 14.32 53.82 13.21
N GLY A 480 14.83 53.52 12.09
CA GLY A 480 15.26 54.22 10.94
C GLY A 480 16.08 53.30 10.04
N SER A 481 16.14 53.66 8.80
CA SER A 481 17.15 53.45 7.76
C SER A 481 17.28 52.03 7.15
N GLY A 482 17.29 51.79 5.86
CA GLY A 482 17.48 52.58 4.67
C GLY A 482 17.31 51.71 3.42
N LYS A 483 16.83 52.35 2.39
CA LYS A 483 16.80 51.88 0.99
C LYS A 483 18.06 52.32 0.26
N PRO A 484 18.38 51.78 -0.90
CA PRO A 484 17.97 52.51 -2.09
C PRO A 484 17.37 51.68 -3.24
N SER A 485 16.63 52.43 -4.03
CA SER A 485 15.87 52.17 -5.22
C SER A 485 16.69 52.42 -6.50
N TYR A 486 16.24 51.81 -7.59
CA TYR A 486 16.23 52.36 -8.96
C TYR A 486 15.14 51.58 -9.73
N GLY A 487 14.16 52.19 -10.27
CA GLY A 487 13.97 53.20 -11.29
C GLY A 487 13.73 52.52 -12.61
N GLY A 488 12.65 52.62 -13.31
CA GLY A 488 11.81 53.52 -13.88
C GLY A 488 10.91 52.92 -14.93
N LYS A 489 9.70 53.40 -14.99
CA LYS A 489 8.79 53.28 -16.19
C LYS A 489 9.07 54.42 -17.17
N PRO A 490 8.63 54.28 -18.42
CA PRO A 490 7.67 55.25 -18.90
C PRO A 490 6.42 54.64 -19.62
N LYS A 491 5.38 55.46 -19.54
CA LYS A 491 4.09 55.40 -20.22
C LYS A 491 4.18 55.95 -21.63
N THR A 492 3.28 55.51 -22.52
CA THR A 492 2.44 56.23 -23.49
C THR A 492 1.82 55.18 -24.41
N GLY A 493 0.63 55.21 -24.89
CA GLY A 493 -0.46 56.14 -24.99
C GLY A 493 -1.61 55.48 -25.77
N ALA A 494 -2.73 56.07 -25.68
CA ALA A 494 -4.08 55.71 -25.93
C ALA A 494 -4.46 55.54 -27.44
N ALA A 495 -5.74 55.05 -27.53
CA ALA A 495 -6.78 55.23 -28.57
C ALA A 495 -7.05 53.98 -29.44
N GLY A 496 -8.22 53.47 -29.52
CA GLY A 496 -9.44 53.82 -30.07
C GLY A 496 -10.35 52.59 -30.24
N ARG A 497 -11.51 52.65 -29.69
CA ARG A 497 -12.67 51.86 -30.15
C ARG A 497 -13.28 52.56 -31.38
N PRO A 498 -13.91 51.83 -32.30
CA PRO A 498 -15.36 51.94 -32.28
C PRO A 498 -16.16 50.64 -32.50
N SER A 499 -17.39 50.81 -32.17
CA SER A 499 -18.53 49.91 -32.09
C SER A 499 -19.16 49.55 -33.43
N SER A 500 -20.03 48.53 -33.32
CA SER A 500 -21.29 48.31 -34.03
C SER A 500 -21.31 47.59 -35.37
N GLY A 501 -22.24 46.63 -35.45
CA GLY A 501 -22.84 46.26 -36.73
C GLY A 501 -23.31 44.81 -36.83
N LYS A 502 -24.49 44.50 -36.31
CA LYS A 502 -25.33 43.42 -36.88
C LYS A 502 -25.94 43.93 -38.20
N PRO A 503 -26.19 43.08 -39.16
CA PRO A 503 -27.54 43.02 -39.70
C PRO A 503 -28.14 41.60 -39.75
N LYS A 504 -29.47 41.66 -39.71
CA LYS A 504 -30.45 40.60 -39.87
C LYS A 504 -30.72 40.31 -41.35
N SER A 505 -31.21 39.07 -41.56
CA SER A 505 -32.41 38.69 -42.35
C SER A 505 -32.29 38.27 -43.82
N ALA A 506 -33.09 37.28 -44.04
CA ALA A 506 -33.85 36.84 -45.19
C ALA A 506 -33.14 35.83 -46.11
N GLY A 507 -33.70 34.72 -46.51
CA GLY A 507 -35.02 34.18 -46.56
C GLY A 507 -35.13 33.29 -47.79
N ASN A 508 -36.02 32.33 -47.73
CA ASN A 508 -36.58 31.54 -48.83
C ASN A 508 -35.81 30.32 -49.32
N SER A 509 -36.35 29.21 -49.26
CA SER A 509 -37.58 28.49 -49.59
C SER A 509 -37.31 27.35 -50.59
N ALA A 510 -37.97 26.23 -50.30
CA ALA A 510 -38.56 25.25 -51.21
C ALA A 510 -37.63 24.16 -51.82
N ASN A 511 -37.76 22.91 -51.51
CA ASN A 511 -38.68 21.96 -52.11
C ASN A 511 -38.46 20.53 -51.59
N LYS A 512 -39.54 19.94 -51.09
CA LYS A 512 -39.78 18.48 -51.13
C LYS A 512 -40.27 18.12 -52.55
N PRO A 513 -40.16 16.84 -53.02
CA PRO A 513 -41.12 15.84 -52.53
C PRO A 513 -40.63 14.37 -52.56
N PHE A 514 -41.28 13.57 -51.73
CA PHE A 514 -41.86 12.23 -51.99
C PHE A 514 -41.11 11.19 -52.86
N ASN A 515 -40.80 10.00 -52.31
CA ASN A 515 -41.55 8.83 -52.78
C ASN A 515 -41.44 7.63 -51.81
N LYS A 516 -42.58 7.01 -51.58
CA LYS A 516 -42.83 5.71 -50.98
C LYS A 516 -42.34 4.61 -51.93
N ASN A 517 -41.80 3.52 -51.44
CA ASN A 517 -42.31 2.23 -51.88
C ASN A 517 -42.11 1.13 -50.85
N LYS A 518 -43.17 0.38 -50.71
CA LYS A 518 -43.45 -0.84 -49.96
C LYS A 518 -42.82 -2.05 -50.69
N GLY A 519 -42.60 -3.12 -49.90
CA GLY A 519 -42.54 -4.50 -50.44
C GLY A 519 -41.62 -5.33 -49.57
N SER A 520 -42.06 -6.09 -48.73
CA SER A 520 -42.72 -7.42 -48.66
C SER A 520 -41.72 -8.50 -48.19
N LYS A 521 -42.16 -9.14 -47.10
CA LYS A 521 -41.61 -10.40 -46.56
C LYS A 521 -41.72 -11.53 -47.60
N PRO A 522 -40.96 -12.63 -47.47
CA PRO A 522 -41.64 -13.89 -47.18
C PRO A 522 -41.10 -14.69 -46.02
N LYS A 523 -42.04 -15.34 -45.36
CA LYS A 523 -41.91 -16.48 -44.46
C LYS A 523 -41.58 -17.73 -45.30
N THR A 524 -40.73 -18.59 -44.78
CA THR A 524 -40.91 -20.05 -44.96
C THR A 524 -40.36 -20.80 -43.74
N SER A 525 -41.24 -21.61 -43.25
CA SER A 525 -41.15 -22.66 -42.27
C SER A 525 -40.49 -23.93 -42.87
N TRP A 526 -40.05 -24.82 -41.96
CA TRP A 526 -40.10 -26.31 -41.97
C TRP A 526 -38.83 -26.84 -41.30
N LYS A 527 -38.98 -27.52 -40.30
CA LYS A 527 -39.28 -28.82 -39.67
C LYS A 527 -38.03 -29.60 -39.29
N LYS A 528 -38.07 -29.97 -38.04
CA LYS A 528 -37.70 -31.24 -37.36
C LYS A 528 -36.86 -32.27 -38.13
N ASN A 529 -35.72 -32.62 -37.57
CA ASN A 529 -35.47 -33.93 -36.98
C ASN A 529 -34.56 -33.79 -35.80
#